data_28aae077430b5c69e59c0d806046f031
#
_entry.id   28aae077430b5c69e59c0d806046f031
#
_cell.length_a   1.000
_cell.length_b   1.000
_cell.length_c   1.000
_cell.angle_alpha   90.00
_cell.angle_beta   90.00
_cell.angle_gamma   90.00
#
_symmetry.space_group_name_H-M   'P 1'
#
loop_
_entity.id
_entity.type
_entity.pdbx_description
1 polymer ?
#
loop_
_entity_poly.entity_id
_entity_poly.type
_entity_poly.pdbx_seq_one_letter_code
_entity_poly.pdbx_strand_id
1 'polypeptide(L)'
;MKQVRWFSCIVVVLFLSIFMAGQSIASENMPLADGLYAKLITSKGDILIKLEFEKTPLTVTNFVGLAEGTKDSNRGKGVRFYDGLTFHRVIPNFMIQGGDPSGNGTGGPGYNFPDEIDPTLKHDVPGILSMANAGPGTNGSQFFITHTKTPWLDGEHTVFGHVIEGQDVVNAIRQGDTINKINIIRIGSKANTFKADQDSFDALFTQLRQKKQ
;
A
#
# COMPACT_ATOMS: atom_id res chain seq x y z
N MET A 1 79.50 51.91 0.41
CA MET A 1 79.03 50.52 0.38
C MET A 1 77.73 50.47 1.13
N LYS A 2 76.59 50.33 0.42
CA LYS A 2 75.19 50.32 0.98
C LYS A 2 74.75 48.92 1.09
N GLN A 3 74.41 48.46 2.30
CA GLN A 3 73.79 47.15 2.56
C GLN A 3 72.28 47.24 2.34
N VAL A 4 71.76 46.43 1.46
CA VAL A 4 70.33 46.28 1.23
C VAL A 4 69.83 45.17 2.12
N ARG A 5 68.93 45.48 3.05
CA ARG A 5 68.24 44.51 3.92
C ARG A 5 67.00 44.04 3.19
N TRP A 6 66.90 42.71 2.95
CA TRP A 6 65.72 42.01 2.43
C TRP A 6 64.79 41.68 3.60
N PHE A 7 63.60 42.27 3.59
CA PHE A 7 62.52 41.82 4.45
C PHE A 7 61.77 40.68 3.78
N SER A 8 61.87 39.52 4.36
CA SER A 8 61.03 38.33 3.97
C SER A 8 59.65 38.48 4.58
N CYS A 9 58.64 38.78 3.77
CA CYS A 9 57.24 38.66 4.19
C CYS A 9 56.81 37.18 4.13
N ILE A 10 56.66 36.57 5.31
CA ILE A 10 56.02 35.24 5.41
C ILE A 10 54.51 35.48 5.41
N VAL A 11 53.86 35.13 4.32
CA VAL A 11 52.39 35.09 4.22
C VAL A 11 51.93 33.76 4.81
N VAL A 12 51.38 33.78 6.02
CA VAL A 12 50.73 32.62 6.63
C VAL A 12 49.31 32.55 6.06
N VAL A 13 49.09 31.63 5.13
CA VAL A 13 47.75 31.29 4.63
C VAL A 13 47.12 30.32 5.63
N LEU A 14 46.22 30.82 6.47
CA LEU A 14 45.34 29.99 7.31
C LEU A 14 44.27 29.36 6.42
N PHE A 15 44.41 28.07 6.13
CA PHE A 15 43.33 27.26 5.60
C PHE A 15 42.28 26.99 6.69
N LEU A 16 41.19 27.75 6.68
CA LEU A 16 40.01 27.50 7.47
C LEU A 16 39.22 26.37 6.78
N SER A 17 39.47 25.10 7.18
CA SER A 17 38.67 23.96 6.78
C SER A 17 37.31 24.03 7.50
N ILE A 18 36.28 24.52 6.80
CA ILE A 18 34.90 24.45 7.26
C ILE A 18 34.47 22.99 7.14
N PHE A 19 34.48 22.29 8.29
CA PHE A 19 33.91 20.98 8.44
C PHE A 19 32.38 21.15 8.45
N MET A 20 31.75 21.08 7.26
CA MET A 20 30.28 20.92 7.19
C MET A 20 29.92 19.55 7.72
N ALA A 21 29.61 19.48 9.02
CA ALA A 21 28.92 18.35 9.59
C ALA A 21 27.54 18.28 8.92
N GLY A 22 27.39 17.37 7.96
CA GLY A 22 26.11 17.01 7.40
C GLY A 22 25.22 16.48 8.54
N GLN A 23 24.29 17.30 9.03
CA GLN A 23 23.23 16.83 9.90
C GLN A 23 22.37 15.92 9.03
N SER A 24 22.53 14.60 9.26
CA SER A 24 21.56 13.61 8.84
C SER A 24 20.26 13.97 9.56
N ILE A 25 19.31 14.56 8.84
CA ILE A 25 17.96 14.74 9.32
C ILE A 25 17.39 13.31 9.41
N ALA A 26 17.49 12.73 10.59
CA ALA A 26 16.72 11.53 10.91
C ALA A 26 15.26 11.91 10.66
N SER A 27 14.62 11.22 9.73
CA SER A 27 13.17 11.31 9.54
C SER A 27 12.54 10.98 10.90
N GLU A 28 12.09 12.00 11.62
CA GLU A 28 11.27 11.79 12.81
C GLU A 28 10.05 10.99 12.33
N ASN A 29 9.95 9.74 12.81
CA ASN A 29 8.75 8.92 12.64
C ASN A 29 7.60 9.64 13.35
N MET A 30 6.90 10.51 12.63
CA MET A 30 5.65 11.07 13.13
C MET A 30 4.69 9.92 13.41
N PRO A 31 4.04 9.89 14.60
CA PRO A 31 3.08 8.85 14.90
C PRO A 31 1.96 8.89 13.85
N LEU A 32 1.57 7.70 13.36
CA LEU A 32 0.46 7.58 12.42
C LEU A 32 -0.82 8.15 13.06
N ALA A 33 -1.59 8.89 12.27
CA ALA A 33 -2.91 9.39 12.67
C ALA A 33 -3.90 8.23 12.93
N ASP A 34 -5.03 8.54 13.56
CA ASP A 34 -6.13 7.57 13.71
C ASP A 34 -6.54 7.03 12.35
N GLY A 35 -6.64 5.69 12.24
CA GLY A 35 -6.94 5.02 11.00
C GLY A 35 -6.65 3.52 11.01
N LEU A 36 -7.05 2.86 9.93
CA LEU A 36 -6.76 1.46 9.65
C LEU A 36 -5.70 1.39 8.56
N TYR A 37 -4.65 0.62 8.78
CA TYR A 37 -3.51 0.54 7.87
C TYR A 37 -3.14 -0.90 7.56
N ALA A 38 -2.61 -1.12 6.37
CA ALA A 38 -2.00 -2.37 5.95
C ALA A 38 -0.52 -2.14 5.66
N LYS A 39 0.36 -2.85 6.38
CA LYS A 39 1.79 -2.89 6.11
C LYS A 39 2.09 -4.16 5.31
N LEU A 40 2.33 -4.01 4.02
CA LEU A 40 2.77 -5.08 3.14
C LEU A 40 4.29 -5.24 3.28
N ILE A 41 4.73 -6.38 3.75
CA ILE A 41 6.15 -6.78 3.81
C ILE A 41 6.42 -7.56 2.53
N THR A 42 7.22 -7.00 1.64
CA THR A 42 7.52 -7.58 0.33
C THR A 42 8.99 -7.99 0.19
N SER A 43 9.33 -8.71 -0.87
CA SER A 43 10.73 -9.03 -1.21
C SER A 43 11.57 -7.80 -1.58
N LYS A 44 10.95 -6.63 -1.80
CA LYS A 44 11.62 -5.37 -2.17
C LYS A 44 11.61 -4.31 -1.07
N GLY A 45 10.95 -4.57 0.04
CA GLY A 45 10.78 -3.65 1.15
C GLY A 45 9.33 -3.56 1.62
N ASP A 46 9.08 -2.63 2.51
CA ASP A 46 7.78 -2.43 3.13
C ASP A 46 6.97 -1.34 2.41
N ILE A 47 5.66 -1.57 2.28
CA ILE A 47 4.70 -0.60 1.76
C ILE A 47 3.64 -0.39 2.83
N LEU A 48 3.46 0.86 3.28
CA LEU A 48 2.43 1.23 4.24
C LEU A 48 1.26 1.90 3.52
N ILE A 49 0.07 1.34 3.71
CA ILE A 49 -1.15 1.75 3.02
C ILE A 49 -2.20 2.15 4.06
N LYS A 50 -2.81 3.32 3.90
CA LYS A 50 -4.02 3.69 4.63
C LYS A 50 -5.24 3.10 3.95
N LEU A 51 -6.12 2.44 4.71
CA LEU A 51 -7.34 1.80 4.21
C LEU A 51 -8.57 2.69 4.44
N GLU A 52 -9.45 2.74 3.45
CA GLU A 52 -10.66 3.57 3.43
C GLU A 52 -11.87 2.83 4.02
N PHE A 53 -11.71 2.30 5.23
CA PHE A 53 -12.68 1.41 5.88
C PHE A 53 -14.04 2.06 6.20
N GLU A 54 -14.13 3.39 6.25
CA GLU A 54 -15.40 4.12 6.44
C GLU A 54 -16.16 4.30 5.11
N LYS A 55 -15.45 4.35 3.97
CA LYS A 55 -16.03 4.60 2.64
C LYS A 55 -16.30 3.32 1.87
N THR A 56 -15.42 2.34 2.02
CA THR A 56 -15.52 1.03 1.36
C THR A 56 -15.41 -0.12 2.37
N PRO A 57 -16.33 -0.17 3.36
CA PRO A 57 -16.25 -1.10 4.49
C PRO A 57 -16.30 -2.57 4.07
N LEU A 58 -17.09 -2.96 3.06
CA LEU A 58 -17.17 -4.35 2.59
C LEU A 58 -15.83 -4.79 1.99
N THR A 59 -15.24 -3.97 1.13
CA THR A 59 -13.98 -4.24 0.45
C THR A 59 -12.82 -4.32 1.44
N VAL A 60 -12.77 -3.36 2.39
CA VAL A 60 -11.74 -3.38 3.44
C VAL A 60 -11.93 -4.57 4.38
N THR A 61 -13.17 -4.93 4.76
CA THR A 61 -13.44 -6.15 5.55
C THR A 61 -12.95 -7.39 4.84
N ASN A 62 -13.19 -7.51 3.53
CA ASN A 62 -12.68 -8.61 2.73
C ASN A 62 -11.14 -8.68 2.75
N PHE A 63 -10.49 -7.57 2.42
CA PHE A 63 -9.03 -7.52 2.35
C PHE A 63 -8.37 -7.80 3.72
N VAL A 64 -8.84 -7.13 4.77
CA VAL A 64 -8.31 -7.30 6.13
C VAL A 64 -8.57 -8.72 6.66
N GLY A 65 -9.79 -9.24 6.48
CA GLY A 65 -10.16 -10.59 6.92
C GLY A 65 -9.33 -11.68 6.23
N LEU A 66 -9.06 -11.54 4.95
CA LEU A 66 -8.14 -12.40 4.21
C LEU A 66 -6.69 -12.25 4.69
N ALA A 67 -6.22 -11.03 4.95
CA ALA A 67 -4.87 -10.77 5.43
C ALA A 67 -4.61 -11.33 6.84
N GLU A 68 -5.61 -11.26 7.73
CA GLU A 68 -5.52 -11.78 9.10
C GLU A 68 -5.91 -13.27 9.21
N GLY A 69 -6.59 -13.84 8.20
CA GLY A 69 -7.12 -15.20 8.23
C GLY A 69 -8.41 -15.32 9.06
N THR A 70 -9.09 -14.21 9.32
CA THR A 70 -10.35 -14.16 10.07
C THR A 70 -11.58 -14.35 9.19
N LYS A 71 -11.40 -14.31 7.87
CA LYS A 71 -12.42 -14.58 6.86
C LYS A 71 -12.17 -15.90 6.14
N ASP A 72 -13.21 -16.65 5.89
CA ASP A 72 -13.12 -17.95 5.20
C ASP A 72 -12.72 -17.77 3.72
N SER A 73 -11.89 -18.68 3.23
CA SER A 73 -11.44 -18.73 1.83
C SER A 73 -11.18 -20.18 1.39
N ASN A 74 -10.97 -20.37 0.08
CA ASN A 74 -10.58 -21.68 -0.48
C ASN A 74 -9.16 -22.13 -0.08
N ARG A 75 -8.37 -21.29 0.59
CA ARG A 75 -7.07 -21.69 1.19
C ARG A 75 -7.22 -22.32 2.58
N GLY A 76 -8.42 -22.31 3.13
CA GLY A 76 -8.74 -22.88 4.44
C GLY A 76 -9.06 -21.82 5.50
N LYS A 77 -9.70 -22.26 6.56
CA LYS A 77 -10.07 -21.43 7.70
C LYS A 77 -8.84 -21.09 8.55
N GLY A 78 -8.72 -19.84 8.98
CA GLY A 78 -7.59 -19.35 9.80
C GLY A 78 -6.29 -19.13 9.01
N VAL A 79 -6.30 -19.34 7.70
CA VAL A 79 -5.11 -19.14 6.85
C VAL A 79 -5.00 -17.68 6.44
N ARG A 80 -3.85 -17.08 6.68
CA ARG A 80 -3.50 -15.75 6.16
C ARG A 80 -3.34 -15.83 4.65
N PHE A 81 -4.34 -15.32 3.94
CA PHE A 81 -4.53 -15.60 2.51
C PHE A 81 -3.39 -15.07 1.63
N TYR A 82 -2.87 -13.89 1.93
CA TYR A 82 -1.89 -13.21 1.08
C TYR A 82 -0.44 -13.63 1.32
N ASP A 83 -0.14 -14.29 2.44
CA ASP A 83 1.23 -14.66 2.81
C ASP A 83 1.83 -15.62 1.77
N GLY A 84 2.98 -15.24 1.20
CA GLY A 84 3.69 -15.99 0.18
C GLY A 84 3.16 -15.85 -1.26
N LEU A 85 2.12 -15.04 -1.48
CA LEU A 85 1.64 -14.78 -2.85
C LEU A 85 2.60 -13.83 -3.60
N THR A 86 2.51 -13.85 -4.92
CA THR A 86 3.34 -13.00 -5.79
C THR A 86 2.56 -11.85 -6.40
N PHE A 87 3.29 -10.82 -6.82
CA PHE A 87 2.83 -9.86 -7.79
C PHE A 87 2.92 -10.51 -9.17
N HIS A 88 1.86 -11.19 -9.58
CA HIS A 88 1.83 -12.01 -10.80
C HIS A 88 1.75 -11.19 -12.09
N ARG A 89 1.36 -9.91 -12.01
CA ARG A 89 1.28 -8.99 -13.15
C ARG A 89 1.83 -7.62 -12.75
N VAL A 90 2.84 -7.16 -13.46
CA VAL A 90 3.45 -5.84 -13.26
C VAL A 90 3.56 -5.16 -14.63
N ILE A 91 2.94 -4.00 -14.76
CA ILE A 91 3.03 -3.17 -15.98
C ILE A 91 3.72 -1.86 -15.60
N PRO A 92 4.92 -1.58 -16.12
CA PRO A 92 5.62 -0.33 -15.85
C PRO A 92 4.77 0.89 -16.18
N ASN A 93 4.86 1.93 -15.35
CA ASN A 93 4.09 3.17 -15.48
C ASN A 93 2.56 3.00 -15.41
N PHE A 94 2.08 1.84 -14.95
CA PHE A 94 0.66 1.59 -14.74
C PHE A 94 0.42 1.07 -13.32
N MET A 95 0.68 -0.21 -13.04
CA MET A 95 0.38 -0.81 -11.73
C MET A 95 1.15 -2.10 -11.46
N ILE A 96 1.16 -2.52 -10.19
CA ILE A 96 1.49 -3.86 -9.74
C ILE A 96 0.22 -4.56 -9.26
N GLN A 97 0.01 -5.82 -9.64
CA GLN A 97 -1.18 -6.61 -9.30
C GLN A 97 -0.77 -7.90 -8.59
N GLY A 98 -1.41 -8.16 -7.45
CA GLY A 98 -1.21 -9.34 -6.63
C GLY A 98 -2.51 -9.89 -6.06
N GLY A 99 -2.41 -10.81 -5.06
CA GLY A 99 -3.57 -11.36 -4.38
C GLY A 99 -4.21 -12.56 -5.07
N ASP A 100 -3.55 -13.12 -6.09
CA ASP A 100 -3.99 -14.34 -6.77
C ASP A 100 -3.24 -15.57 -6.23
N PRO A 101 -3.91 -16.54 -5.60
CA PRO A 101 -3.26 -17.75 -5.10
C PRO A 101 -2.75 -18.68 -6.22
N SER A 102 -3.28 -18.54 -7.45
CA SER A 102 -2.82 -19.30 -8.62
C SER A 102 -1.63 -18.63 -9.32
N GLY A 103 -1.38 -17.35 -9.07
CA GLY A 103 -0.25 -16.59 -9.63
C GLY A 103 -0.31 -16.37 -11.15
N ASN A 104 -1.48 -16.49 -11.78
CA ASN A 104 -1.68 -16.37 -13.23
C ASN A 104 -2.85 -15.45 -13.63
N GLY A 105 -3.49 -14.80 -12.68
CA GLY A 105 -4.61 -13.89 -12.86
C GLY A 105 -6.01 -14.52 -12.79
N THR A 106 -6.11 -15.85 -12.65
CA THR A 106 -7.40 -16.57 -12.67
C THR A 106 -7.89 -17.00 -11.29
N GLY A 107 -7.03 -16.94 -10.28
CA GLY A 107 -7.34 -17.38 -8.94
C GLY A 107 -8.04 -16.32 -8.10
N GLY A 108 -8.61 -16.76 -6.97
CA GLY A 108 -9.31 -15.91 -6.02
C GLY A 108 -9.64 -16.65 -4.73
N PRO A 109 -10.43 -16.04 -3.84
CA PRO A 109 -10.68 -16.58 -2.52
C PRO A 109 -11.79 -17.67 -2.49
N GLY A 110 -12.37 -18.02 -3.65
CA GLY A 110 -13.45 -18.99 -3.78
C GLY A 110 -14.86 -18.36 -3.82
N TYR A 111 -14.95 -17.04 -3.86
CA TYR A 111 -16.19 -16.27 -3.98
C TYR A 111 -15.94 -14.94 -4.68
N ASN A 112 -17.02 -14.30 -5.12
CA ASN A 112 -17.02 -12.94 -5.63
C ASN A 112 -17.95 -12.03 -4.81
N PHE A 113 -17.67 -10.71 -4.85
CA PHE A 113 -18.52 -9.71 -4.22
C PHE A 113 -18.65 -8.45 -5.09
N PRO A 114 -19.74 -7.66 -4.89
CA PRO A 114 -20.03 -6.51 -5.74
C PRO A 114 -19.04 -5.38 -5.55
N ASP A 115 -18.96 -4.49 -6.56
CA ASP A 115 -18.21 -3.24 -6.49
C ASP A 115 -18.81 -2.31 -5.42
N GLU A 116 -17.93 -1.63 -4.69
CA GLU A 116 -18.26 -0.68 -3.64
C GLU A 116 -17.66 0.69 -4.00
N ILE A 117 -18.23 1.30 -5.04
CA ILE A 117 -17.71 2.56 -5.59
C ILE A 117 -18.13 3.75 -4.72
N ASP A 118 -17.15 4.44 -4.15
CA ASP A 118 -17.34 5.75 -3.53
C ASP A 118 -16.90 6.86 -4.52
N PRO A 119 -17.76 7.82 -4.87
CA PRO A 119 -17.44 8.82 -5.88
C PRO A 119 -16.33 9.80 -5.48
N THR A 120 -15.97 9.84 -4.19
CA THR A 120 -14.86 10.67 -3.68
C THR A 120 -13.51 9.97 -3.73
N LEU A 121 -13.48 8.66 -3.95
CA LEU A 121 -12.26 7.87 -4.09
C LEU A 121 -11.92 7.71 -5.58
N LYS A 122 -10.75 8.20 -5.96
CA LYS A 122 -10.31 8.29 -7.36
C LYS A 122 -8.93 7.70 -7.55
N HIS A 123 -8.63 7.30 -8.81
CA HIS A 123 -7.29 6.89 -9.23
C HIS A 123 -6.49 8.10 -9.76
N ASP A 124 -6.46 9.20 -9.01
CA ASP A 124 -5.96 10.51 -9.44
C ASP A 124 -4.50 10.79 -9.05
N VAL A 125 -3.90 9.90 -8.26
CA VAL A 125 -2.49 9.96 -7.81
C VAL A 125 -1.81 8.59 -7.92
N PRO A 126 -0.46 8.52 -7.86
CA PRO A 126 0.25 7.25 -7.64
C PRO A 126 -0.11 6.62 -6.30
N GLY A 127 0.04 5.29 -6.19
CA GLY A 127 -0.12 4.58 -4.92
C GLY A 127 -1.56 4.27 -4.53
N ILE A 128 -2.51 4.38 -5.43
CA ILE A 128 -3.90 3.98 -5.17
C ILE A 128 -3.99 2.45 -5.09
N LEU A 129 -4.55 1.95 -3.98
CA LEU A 129 -4.91 0.56 -3.78
C LEU A 129 -6.37 0.34 -4.23
N SER A 130 -6.55 -0.55 -5.20
CA SER A 130 -7.85 -0.81 -5.81
C SER A 130 -8.06 -2.29 -6.13
N MET A 131 -9.32 -2.74 -6.21
CA MET A 131 -9.67 -4.12 -6.52
C MET A 131 -9.48 -4.42 -8.01
N ALA A 132 -8.79 -5.50 -8.31
CA ALA A 132 -8.82 -6.09 -9.65
C ALA A 132 -10.10 -6.93 -9.79
N ASN A 133 -10.78 -6.81 -10.93
CA ASN A 133 -11.98 -7.55 -11.27
C ASN A 133 -11.99 -7.94 -12.76
N ALA A 134 -12.89 -8.84 -13.14
CA ALA A 134 -13.14 -9.28 -14.52
C ALA A 134 -14.49 -8.72 -15.07
N GLY A 135 -14.89 -7.55 -14.60
CA GLY A 135 -16.17 -6.89 -14.87
C GLY A 135 -16.96 -6.68 -13.58
N PRO A 136 -18.10 -5.99 -13.66
CA PRO A 136 -18.89 -5.60 -12.50
C PRO A 136 -19.25 -6.76 -11.59
N GLY A 137 -19.01 -6.59 -10.28
CA GLY A 137 -19.40 -7.57 -9.26
C GLY A 137 -18.52 -8.83 -9.17
N THR A 138 -17.34 -8.82 -9.76
CA THR A 138 -16.41 -9.96 -9.75
C THR A 138 -15.18 -9.75 -8.86
N ASN A 139 -15.27 -8.86 -7.87
CA ASN A 139 -14.19 -8.68 -6.91
C ASN A 139 -13.96 -9.96 -6.07
N GLY A 140 -12.70 -10.26 -5.80
CA GLY A 140 -12.29 -11.41 -5.00
C GLY A 140 -11.17 -11.06 -4.02
N SER A 141 -9.99 -11.63 -4.24
CA SER A 141 -8.79 -11.31 -3.44
C SER A 141 -7.76 -10.49 -4.21
N GLN A 142 -7.87 -10.40 -5.54
CA GLN A 142 -6.88 -9.70 -6.35
C GLN A 142 -7.02 -8.18 -6.19
N PHE A 143 -5.88 -7.52 -6.03
CA PHE A 143 -5.78 -6.07 -5.92
C PHE A 143 -4.61 -5.55 -6.75
N PHE A 144 -4.62 -4.25 -7.02
CA PHE A 144 -3.48 -3.57 -7.64
C PHE A 144 -3.12 -2.28 -6.90
N ILE A 145 -1.86 -1.87 -7.05
CA ILE A 145 -1.35 -0.59 -6.56
C ILE A 145 -0.78 0.18 -7.74
N THR A 146 -1.20 1.42 -7.93
CA THR A 146 -0.84 2.21 -9.11
C THR A 146 0.56 2.82 -9.02
N HIS A 147 1.29 2.84 -10.15
CA HIS A 147 2.53 3.60 -10.31
C HIS A 147 2.28 5.08 -10.59
N THR A 148 1.15 5.41 -11.20
CA THR A 148 0.75 6.74 -11.64
C THR A 148 -0.76 6.90 -11.54
N LYS A 149 -1.28 8.09 -11.82
CA LYS A 149 -2.73 8.31 -11.96
C LYS A 149 -3.32 7.50 -13.10
N THR A 150 -4.49 6.90 -12.88
CA THR A 150 -5.18 6.04 -13.86
C THR A 150 -6.68 6.35 -13.89
N PRO A 151 -7.10 7.59 -14.23
CA PRO A 151 -8.49 8.07 -14.07
C PRO A 151 -9.51 7.30 -14.89
N TRP A 152 -9.09 6.56 -15.92
CA TRP A 152 -9.97 5.69 -16.72
C TRP A 152 -10.47 4.46 -15.96
N LEU A 153 -9.96 4.19 -14.75
CA LEU A 153 -10.41 3.11 -13.86
C LEU A 153 -11.48 3.59 -12.86
N ASP A 154 -11.76 4.90 -12.82
CA ASP A 154 -12.75 5.47 -11.91
C ASP A 154 -14.15 4.95 -12.22
N GLY A 155 -14.84 4.48 -11.17
CA GLY A 155 -16.18 3.89 -11.33
C GLY A 155 -16.21 2.42 -11.75
N GLU A 156 -15.10 1.88 -12.26
CA GLU A 156 -14.99 0.47 -12.71
C GLU A 156 -14.31 -0.42 -11.68
N HIS A 157 -13.43 0.15 -10.86
CA HIS A 157 -12.67 -0.56 -9.83
C HIS A 157 -12.84 0.12 -8.48
N THR A 158 -13.06 -0.68 -7.42
CA THR A 158 -13.22 -0.17 -6.06
C THR A 158 -11.89 0.28 -5.49
N VAL A 159 -11.69 1.59 -5.34
CA VAL A 159 -10.58 2.15 -4.57
C VAL A 159 -10.87 1.95 -3.08
N PHE A 160 -9.92 1.36 -2.33
CA PHE A 160 -10.11 1.08 -0.91
C PHE A 160 -8.90 1.43 -0.03
N GLY A 161 -7.89 2.11 -0.60
CA GLY A 161 -6.74 2.59 0.14
C GLY A 161 -5.76 3.37 -0.72
N HIS A 162 -4.75 3.91 -0.06
CA HIS A 162 -3.63 4.60 -0.73
C HIS A 162 -2.34 4.43 0.04
N VAL A 163 -1.24 4.36 -0.68
CA VAL A 163 0.12 4.27 -0.13
C VAL A 163 0.47 5.58 0.57
N ILE A 164 0.94 5.48 1.81
CA ILE A 164 1.45 6.62 2.58
C ILE A 164 2.97 6.57 2.75
N GLU A 165 3.57 5.36 2.68
CA GLU A 165 5.01 5.16 2.68
C GLU A 165 5.36 3.98 1.76
N GLY A 166 6.51 4.05 1.06
CA GLY A 166 7.01 2.96 0.22
C GLY A 166 6.52 3.00 -1.24
N GLN A 167 6.17 4.17 -1.79
CA GLN A 167 5.88 4.29 -3.23
C GLN A 167 7.10 3.94 -4.10
N ASP A 168 8.30 4.18 -3.63
CA ASP A 168 9.54 3.75 -4.26
C ASP A 168 9.66 2.22 -4.30
N VAL A 169 9.21 1.52 -3.24
CA VAL A 169 9.12 0.06 -3.20
C VAL A 169 8.09 -0.44 -4.22
N VAL A 170 6.90 0.20 -4.31
CA VAL A 170 5.90 -0.12 -5.34
C VAL A 170 6.52 -0.03 -6.74
N ASN A 171 7.29 1.03 -7.01
CA ASN A 171 7.96 1.25 -8.30
C ASN A 171 9.12 0.25 -8.55
N ALA A 172 9.72 -0.29 -7.48
CA ALA A 172 10.81 -1.25 -7.56
C ALA A 172 10.34 -2.70 -7.77
N ILE A 173 9.08 -3.03 -7.43
CA ILE A 173 8.51 -4.38 -7.58
C ILE A 173 8.52 -4.81 -9.04
N ARG A 174 8.85 -6.09 -9.26
CA ARG A 174 8.83 -6.76 -10.56
C ARG A 174 7.92 -7.99 -10.50
N GLN A 175 7.48 -8.45 -11.65
CA GLN A 175 6.68 -9.68 -11.76
C GLN A 175 7.41 -10.86 -11.11
N GLY A 176 6.71 -11.57 -10.22
CA GLY A 176 7.26 -12.67 -9.44
C GLY A 176 7.79 -12.29 -8.07
N ASP A 177 7.95 -11.00 -7.75
CA ASP A 177 8.27 -10.55 -6.39
C ASP A 177 7.15 -10.95 -5.42
N THR A 178 7.50 -11.21 -4.15
CA THR A 178 6.59 -11.83 -3.17
C THR A 178 6.01 -10.83 -2.19
N ILE A 179 4.76 -11.10 -1.79
CA ILE A 179 4.13 -10.56 -0.58
C ILE A 179 4.48 -11.55 0.54
N ASN A 180 5.48 -11.22 1.36
CA ASN A 180 5.89 -12.12 2.44
C ASN A 180 4.82 -12.16 3.55
N LYS A 181 4.21 -11.00 3.85
CA LYS A 181 3.19 -10.86 4.89
C LYS A 181 2.44 -9.53 4.74
N ILE A 182 1.17 -9.51 5.17
CA ILE A 182 0.42 -8.26 5.37
C ILE A 182 0.06 -8.13 6.85
N ASN A 183 0.55 -7.10 7.52
CA ASN A 183 0.18 -6.78 8.89
C ASN A 183 -0.83 -5.64 8.92
N ILE A 184 -1.90 -5.82 9.69
CA ILE A 184 -2.93 -4.79 9.88
C ILE A 184 -2.64 -4.00 11.16
N ILE A 185 -2.66 -2.67 11.05
CA ILE A 185 -2.40 -1.74 12.14
C ILE A 185 -3.67 -0.91 12.35
N ARG A 186 -4.15 -0.88 13.60
CA ARG A 186 -5.35 -0.16 14.02
C ARG A 186 -4.97 0.93 15.01
N ILE A 187 -5.30 2.19 14.69
CA ILE A 187 -5.02 3.35 15.54
C ILE A 187 -6.31 4.13 15.75
N GLY A 188 -6.61 4.48 17.00
CA GLY A 188 -7.83 5.17 17.39
C GLY A 188 -9.05 4.26 17.53
N SER A 189 -10.11 4.80 18.14
CA SER A 189 -11.28 4.02 18.58
C SER A 189 -12.01 3.35 17.41
N LYS A 190 -12.24 4.07 16.31
CA LYS A 190 -12.97 3.55 15.15
C LYS A 190 -12.25 2.34 14.51
N ALA A 191 -10.93 2.46 14.29
CA ALA A 191 -10.15 1.38 13.71
C ALA A 191 -10.04 0.16 14.66
N ASN A 192 -9.93 0.40 15.97
CA ASN A 192 -9.88 -0.69 16.97
C ASN A 192 -11.19 -1.47 17.07
N THR A 193 -12.33 -0.84 16.78
CA THR A 193 -13.65 -1.51 16.80
C THR A 193 -14.03 -2.11 15.43
N PHE A 194 -13.27 -1.81 14.36
CA PHE A 194 -13.55 -2.35 13.03
C PHE A 194 -13.29 -3.86 12.99
N LYS A 195 -14.34 -4.62 12.72
CA LYS A 195 -14.29 -6.08 12.59
C LYS A 195 -14.14 -6.50 11.13
N ALA A 196 -13.29 -7.46 10.89
CA ALA A 196 -13.00 -8.01 9.56
C ALA A 196 -13.05 -9.53 9.60
N ASP A 197 -14.18 -10.08 10.04
CA ASP A 197 -14.49 -11.50 10.10
C ASP A 197 -15.58 -11.89 9.08
N GLN A 198 -15.89 -13.16 9.00
CA GLN A 198 -16.91 -13.69 8.08
C GLN A 198 -18.28 -13.05 8.35
N ASP A 199 -18.69 -12.95 9.62
CA ASP A 199 -20.01 -12.43 9.99
C ASP A 199 -20.16 -10.96 9.57
N SER A 200 -19.11 -10.16 9.81
CA SER A 200 -19.08 -8.74 9.42
C SER A 200 -19.14 -8.57 7.89
N PHE A 201 -18.42 -9.43 7.15
CA PHE A 201 -18.49 -9.44 5.69
C PHE A 201 -19.89 -9.76 5.18
N ASP A 202 -20.53 -10.81 5.70
CA ASP A 202 -21.86 -11.25 5.28
C ASP A 202 -22.93 -10.20 5.57
N ALA A 203 -22.83 -9.52 6.70
CA ALA A 203 -23.71 -8.41 7.05
C ALA A 203 -23.56 -7.23 6.07
N LEU A 204 -22.33 -6.78 5.80
CA LEU A 204 -22.05 -5.69 4.86
C LEU A 204 -22.43 -6.04 3.41
N PHE A 205 -22.17 -7.28 3.00
CA PHE A 205 -22.57 -7.79 1.69
C PHE A 205 -24.08 -7.73 1.49
N THR A 206 -24.85 -8.17 2.50
CA THR A 206 -26.31 -8.12 2.48
C THR A 206 -26.83 -6.68 2.40
N GLN A 207 -26.27 -5.78 3.21
CA GLN A 207 -26.65 -4.35 3.18
C GLN A 207 -26.39 -3.71 1.81
N LEU A 208 -25.23 -4.00 1.19
CA LEU A 208 -24.89 -3.41 -0.11
C LEU A 208 -25.82 -3.90 -1.22
N ARG A 209 -26.23 -5.17 -1.19
CA ARG A 209 -27.19 -5.73 -2.14
C ARG A 209 -28.57 -5.10 -2.02
N GLN A 210 -29.05 -4.85 -0.80
CA GLN A 210 -30.34 -4.20 -0.55
C GLN A 210 -30.38 -2.75 -1.04
N LYS A 211 -29.27 -2.02 -0.97
CA LYS A 211 -29.17 -0.63 -1.47
C LYS A 211 -29.19 -0.52 -2.99
N LYS A 212 -28.91 -1.59 -3.72
CA LYS A 212 -28.86 -1.62 -5.20
C LYS A 212 -30.14 -2.13 -5.86
N GLN A 213 -31.12 -2.57 -5.06
CA GLN A 213 -32.51 -2.92 -5.46
C GLN A 213 -33.42 -1.70 -5.33
#